data_2ce3fa5d66088cdef987652c3e5d0023
#
_entry.id   2ce3fa5d66088cdef987652c3e5d0023
#
_cell.length_a   1.000
_cell.length_b   1.000
_cell.length_c   1.000
_cell.angle_alpha   90.00
_cell.angle_beta   90.00
_cell.angle_gamma   90.00
#
_symmetry.space_group_name_H-M   'P 1'
#
loop_
_entity.id
_entity.type
_entity.pdbx_description
1 polymer ?
#
loop_
_entity_poly.entity_id
_entity_poly.type
_entity_poly.pdbx_seq_one_letter_code
_entity_poly.pdbx_strand_id
1 'polypeptide(L)'
;MASADVTAVHRMTEALFIERRLRSPSSTRFWGLLVLASVIASAGVVGDSTATVIGAMIVAPLMTPILGSALALVLADRSQVVRCVLLVLGGALAVVAIGMLLGWIVSPPDAFSSNSQVSSRITPRLIDLLAALATGTVGAFALVRADISDTLPGVAIAISLVPPLAVTGLLITVGRYHDAAESALLFGTNVAAIVATGTVVFLVYGIRGAAQESGLRVGRFRGWTLAAVACVVVLVAVPLTSGTVTVARDRALAADARPVAERWAATGNW
;
A
#
# COMPACT_ATOMS: atom_id res chain seq x y z
N MET A 1 -24.58 -15.75 2.88
CA MET A 1 -23.56 -15.06 2.08
C MET A 1 -23.32 -15.92 0.84
N ALA A 2 -23.41 -15.37 -0.38
CA ALA A 2 -23.13 -16.13 -1.59
C ALA A 2 -21.64 -16.53 -1.58
N SER A 3 -21.35 -17.82 -1.65
CA SER A 3 -19.98 -18.34 -1.84
C SER A 3 -19.47 -17.91 -3.22
N ALA A 4 -18.16 -17.68 -3.30
CA ALA A 4 -17.56 -17.38 -4.60
C ALA A 4 -17.79 -18.54 -5.59
N ASP A 5 -18.09 -18.20 -6.83
CA ASP A 5 -18.24 -19.16 -7.91
C ASP A 5 -16.86 -19.59 -8.44
N VAL A 6 -16.78 -20.80 -8.99
CA VAL A 6 -15.59 -21.35 -9.66
C VAL A 6 -15.05 -20.40 -10.75
N THR A 7 -15.95 -19.76 -11.48
CA THR A 7 -15.60 -18.76 -12.51
C THR A 7 -14.89 -17.54 -11.93
N ALA A 8 -15.27 -17.11 -10.73
CA ALA A 8 -14.62 -15.99 -10.04
C ALA A 8 -13.16 -16.30 -9.70
N VAL A 9 -12.88 -17.52 -9.26
CA VAL A 9 -11.50 -17.93 -8.90
C VAL A 9 -10.60 -17.96 -10.14
N HIS A 10 -11.05 -18.49 -11.26
CA HIS A 10 -10.27 -18.47 -12.52
C HIS A 10 -9.97 -17.02 -12.95
N ARG A 11 -10.98 -16.16 -13.00
CA ARG A 11 -10.81 -14.75 -13.34
C ARG A 11 -9.81 -14.04 -12.40
N MET A 12 -9.90 -14.29 -11.09
CA MET A 12 -8.99 -13.70 -10.10
C MET A 12 -7.55 -14.18 -10.29
N THR A 13 -7.34 -15.48 -10.57
CA THR A 13 -5.99 -16.02 -10.81
C THR A 13 -5.38 -15.47 -12.09
N GLU A 14 -6.15 -15.31 -13.16
CA GLU A 14 -5.70 -14.67 -14.40
C GLU A 14 -5.40 -13.18 -14.22
N ALA A 15 -6.21 -12.46 -13.46
CA ALA A 15 -6.04 -11.03 -13.23
C ALA A 15 -4.85 -10.71 -12.30
N LEU A 16 -4.62 -11.55 -11.28
CA LEU A 16 -3.66 -11.23 -10.20
C LEU A 16 -2.29 -11.90 -10.39
N PHE A 17 -2.20 -13.08 -11.06
CA PHE A 17 -0.94 -13.76 -11.22
C PHE A 17 -0.29 -13.40 -12.56
N ILE A 18 0.68 -12.49 -12.46
CA ILE A 18 1.49 -12.07 -13.62
C ILE A 18 2.36 -13.25 -14.09
N GLU A 19 2.40 -13.54 -15.37
CA GLU A 19 3.16 -14.65 -15.95
C GLU A 19 4.66 -14.57 -15.68
N ARG A 20 5.33 -15.73 -15.59
CA ARG A 20 6.75 -15.85 -15.23
C ARG A 20 7.72 -15.30 -16.29
N ARG A 21 7.30 -15.17 -17.55
CA ARG A 21 8.16 -14.65 -18.62
C ARG A 21 8.26 -13.12 -18.50
N LEU A 22 9.48 -12.60 -18.36
CA LEU A 22 9.76 -11.15 -18.34
C LEU A 22 9.24 -10.40 -19.58
N ARG A 23 9.08 -11.11 -20.69
CA ARG A 23 8.53 -10.58 -21.96
C ARG A 23 7.07 -11.00 -22.21
N SER A 24 6.35 -11.47 -21.21
CA SER A 24 4.91 -11.68 -21.37
C SER A 24 4.17 -10.34 -21.46
N PRO A 25 3.04 -10.27 -22.17
CA PRO A 25 2.26 -9.05 -22.28
C PRO A 25 1.89 -8.46 -20.91
N SER A 26 1.56 -9.31 -19.93
CA SER A 26 1.22 -8.89 -18.56
C SER A 26 2.41 -8.27 -17.81
N SER A 27 3.60 -8.86 -17.95
CA SER A 27 4.81 -8.33 -17.32
C SER A 27 5.26 -7.02 -17.97
N THR A 28 5.25 -6.93 -19.29
CA THR A 28 5.60 -5.69 -20.02
C THR A 28 4.64 -4.55 -19.66
N ARG A 29 3.33 -4.83 -19.58
CA ARG A 29 2.32 -3.88 -19.15
C ARG A 29 2.58 -3.41 -17.72
N PHE A 30 2.84 -4.33 -16.80
CA PHE A 30 3.12 -4.00 -15.40
C PHE A 30 4.32 -3.04 -15.27
N TRP A 31 5.47 -3.41 -15.84
CA TRP A 31 6.68 -2.60 -15.72
C TRP A 31 6.57 -1.26 -16.46
N GLY A 32 5.97 -1.26 -17.65
CA GLY A 32 5.77 -0.03 -18.43
C GLY A 32 4.88 0.99 -17.70
N LEU A 33 3.73 0.53 -17.19
CA LEU A 33 2.84 1.40 -16.42
C LEU A 33 3.47 1.86 -15.10
N LEU A 34 4.23 0.99 -14.43
CA LEU A 34 4.91 1.34 -13.17
C LEU A 34 5.97 2.42 -13.38
N VAL A 35 6.80 2.31 -14.41
CA VAL A 35 7.81 3.31 -14.75
C VAL A 35 7.16 4.66 -15.05
N LEU A 36 6.13 4.67 -15.90
CA LEU A 36 5.42 5.91 -16.23
C LEU A 36 4.75 6.53 -15.00
N ALA A 37 4.05 5.73 -14.20
CA ALA A 37 3.43 6.19 -12.96
C ALA A 37 4.48 6.74 -11.97
N SER A 38 5.66 6.14 -11.90
CA SER A 38 6.75 6.60 -11.02
C SER A 38 7.29 7.97 -11.45
N VAL A 39 7.46 8.18 -12.75
CA VAL A 39 7.86 9.49 -13.30
C VAL A 39 6.82 10.55 -13.00
N ILE A 40 5.52 10.24 -13.25
CA ILE A 40 4.42 11.17 -12.99
C ILE A 40 4.32 11.48 -11.48
N ALA A 41 4.44 10.45 -10.61
CA ALA A 41 4.39 10.63 -9.16
C ALA A 41 5.54 11.52 -8.66
N SER A 42 6.77 11.25 -9.10
CA SER A 42 7.94 12.03 -8.69
C SER A 42 7.86 13.47 -9.20
N ALA A 43 7.43 13.68 -10.45
CA ALA A 43 7.19 15.02 -10.98
C ALA A 43 6.07 15.75 -10.21
N GLY A 44 4.99 15.04 -9.85
CA GLY A 44 3.91 15.57 -9.04
C GLY A 44 4.34 15.97 -7.63
N VAL A 45 5.23 15.20 -7.00
CA VAL A 45 5.83 15.53 -5.69
C VAL A 45 6.73 16.75 -5.82
N VAL A 46 7.64 16.79 -6.80
CA VAL A 46 8.53 17.95 -7.03
C VAL A 46 7.73 19.22 -7.29
N GLY A 47 6.67 19.14 -8.10
CA GLY A 47 5.79 20.26 -8.40
C GLY A 47 4.73 20.57 -7.34
N ASP A 48 4.75 19.90 -6.20
CA ASP A 48 3.73 19.97 -5.12
C ASP A 48 2.29 19.88 -5.63
N SER A 49 2.05 19.08 -6.67
CA SER A 49 0.79 18.94 -7.35
C SER A 49 0.02 17.68 -6.91
N THR A 50 -0.98 17.87 -6.06
CA THR A 50 -1.86 16.77 -5.62
C THR A 50 -2.57 16.09 -6.78
N ALA A 51 -3.03 16.85 -7.77
CA ALA A 51 -3.73 16.31 -8.93
C ALA A 51 -2.84 15.39 -9.76
N THR A 52 -1.58 15.76 -9.99
CA THR A 52 -0.60 14.95 -10.72
C THR A 52 -0.27 13.68 -9.96
N VAL A 53 -0.11 13.78 -8.64
CA VAL A 53 0.15 12.62 -7.76
C VAL A 53 -1.03 11.64 -7.79
N ILE A 54 -2.29 12.13 -7.73
CA ILE A 54 -3.48 11.28 -7.86
C ILE A 54 -3.53 10.62 -9.25
N GLY A 55 -3.22 11.34 -10.31
CA GLY A 55 -3.13 10.76 -11.66
C GLY A 55 -2.14 9.61 -11.76
N ALA A 56 -0.96 9.74 -11.13
CA ALA A 56 0.03 8.66 -11.06
C ALA A 56 -0.50 7.43 -10.32
N MET A 57 -1.23 7.62 -9.23
CA MET A 57 -1.83 6.53 -8.44
C MET A 57 -2.80 5.68 -9.26
N ILE A 58 -3.61 6.32 -10.13
CA ILE A 58 -4.61 5.61 -10.97
C ILE A 58 -3.92 4.70 -12.00
N VAL A 59 -2.76 5.12 -12.52
CA VAL A 59 -2.02 4.37 -13.55
C VAL A 59 -1.20 3.22 -12.96
N ALA A 60 -0.78 3.33 -11.71
CA ALA A 60 0.18 2.42 -11.09
C ALA A 60 -0.38 1.00 -10.83
N PRO A 61 0.27 -0.06 -11.31
CA PRO A 61 -0.27 -1.43 -11.25
C PRO A 61 0.14 -2.22 -10.00
N LEU A 62 0.65 -1.57 -8.92
CA LEU A 62 1.17 -2.27 -7.73
C LEU A 62 0.12 -3.09 -6.98
N MET A 63 -1.16 -2.71 -7.08
CA MET A 63 -2.23 -3.41 -6.40
C MET A 63 -2.38 -4.87 -6.87
N THR A 64 -2.10 -5.15 -8.14
CA THR A 64 -2.19 -6.49 -8.72
C THR A 64 -1.32 -7.51 -7.96
N PRO A 65 0.01 -7.33 -7.81
CA PRO A 65 0.82 -8.28 -7.05
C PRO A 65 0.56 -8.23 -5.54
N ILE A 66 0.06 -7.13 -4.97
CA ILE A 66 -0.28 -7.04 -3.55
C ILE A 66 -1.51 -7.91 -3.24
N LEU A 67 -2.61 -7.78 -3.97
CA LEU A 67 -3.77 -8.65 -3.82
C LEU A 67 -3.49 -10.08 -4.31
N GLY A 68 -2.59 -10.23 -5.29
CA GLY A 68 -2.05 -11.52 -5.68
C GLY A 68 -1.35 -12.25 -4.53
N SER A 69 -0.63 -11.52 -3.67
CA SER A 69 -0.04 -12.08 -2.44
C SER A 69 -1.12 -12.58 -1.47
N ALA A 70 -2.20 -11.82 -1.28
CA ALA A 70 -3.33 -12.22 -0.44
C ALA A 70 -4.03 -13.49 -0.98
N LEU A 71 -4.29 -13.54 -2.28
CA LEU A 71 -4.87 -14.71 -2.93
C LEU A 71 -3.95 -15.93 -2.80
N ALA A 72 -2.65 -15.78 -3.05
CA ALA A 72 -1.68 -16.85 -2.94
C ALA A 72 -1.55 -17.38 -1.50
N LEU A 73 -1.70 -16.53 -0.48
CA LEU A 73 -1.76 -16.94 0.93
C LEU A 73 -2.99 -17.80 1.20
N VAL A 74 -4.16 -17.40 0.71
CA VAL A 74 -5.42 -18.16 0.87
C VAL A 74 -5.33 -19.52 0.16
N LEU A 75 -4.73 -19.57 -1.02
CA LEU A 75 -4.50 -20.81 -1.76
C LEU A 75 -3.34 -21.65 -1.20
N ALA A 76 -2.58 -21.12 -0.25
CA ALA A 76 -1.35 -21.71 0.30
C ALA A 76 -0.32 -22.07 -0.79
N ASP A 77 -0.24 -21.28 -1.86
CA ASP A 77 0.74 -21.43 -2.94
C ASP A 77 1.99 -20.59 -2.67
N ARG A 78 3.01 -21.25 -2.06
CA ARG A 78 4.28 -20.62 -1.73
C ARG A 78 4.99 -19.99 -2.94
N SER A 79 4.91 -20.62 -4.10
CA SER A 79 5.57 -20.13 -5.31
C SER A 79 4.99 -18.78 -5.75
N GLN A 80 3.66 -18.67 -5.71
CA GLN A 80 2.97 -17.43 -6.06
C GLN A 80 3.14 -16.34 -4.98
N VAL A 81 3.15 -16.71 -3.68
CA VAL A 81 3.45 -15.75 -2.61
C VAL A 81 4.83 -15.11 -2.83
N VAL A 82 5.88 -15.94 -2.95
CA VAL A 82 7.24 -15.44 -3.15
C VAL A 82 7.32 -14.57 -4.40
N ARG A 83 6.68 -14.98 -5.47
CA ARG A 83 6.68 -14.24 -6.74
C ARG A 83 5.99 -12.88 -6.62
N CYS A 84 4.81 -12.83 -6.04
CA CYS A 84 4.07 -11.58 -5.83
C CYS A 84 4.85 -10.64 -4.92
N VAL A 85 5.45 -11.15 -3.83
CA VAL A 85 6.31 -10.37 -2.93
C VAL A 85 7.54 -9.81 -3.68
N LEU A 86 8.21 -10.64 -4.51
CA LEU A 86 9.33 -10.16 -5.31
C LEU A 86 8.93 -9.10 -6.35
N LEU A 87 7.73 -9.19 -6.93
CA LEU A 87 7.20 -8.16 -7.82
C LEU A 87 6.90 -6.85 -7.06
N VAL A 88 6.35 -6.94 -5.85
CA VAL A 88 6.11 -5.75 -5.01
C VAL A 88 7.43 -5.10 -4.62
N LEU A 89 8.40 -5.88 -4.14
CA LEU A 89 9.73 -5.36 -3.75
C LEU A 89 10.49 -4.80 -4.95
N GLY A 90 10.53 -5.51 -6.07
CA GLY A 90 11.16 -5.03 -7.30
C GLY A 90 10.50 -3.78 -7.84
N GLY A 91 9.16 -3.72 -7.80
CA GLY A 91 8.40 -2.54 -8.15
C GLY A 91 8.68 -1.35 -7.23
N ALA A 92 8.73 -1.59 -5.91
CA ALA A 92 9.08 -0.56 -4.93
C ALA A 92 10.48 0.01 -5.18
N LEU A 93 11.47 -0.86 -5.40
CA LEU A 93 12.84 -0.44 -5.72
C LEU A 93 12.90 0.36 -7.03
N ALA A 94 12.15 -0.03 -8.05
CA ALA A 94 12.09 0.70 -9.31
C ALA A 94 11.51 2.11 -9.11
N VAL A 95 10.44 2.25 -8.34
CA VAL A 95 9.84 3.57 -8.01
C VAL A 95 10.83 4.44 -7.26
N VAL A 96 11.49 3.90 -6.23
CA VAL A 96 12.52 4.62 -5.46
C VAL A 96 13.67 5.05 -6.36
N ALA A 97 14.17 4.16 -7.23
CA ALA A 97 15.27 4.47 -8.15
C ALA A 97 14.89 5.59 -9.14
N ILE A 98 13.66 5.59 -9.66
CA ILE A 98 13.15 6.66 -10.54
C ILE A 98 13.00 7.97 -9.76
N GLY A 99 12.50 7.92 -8.53
CA GLY A 99 12.44 9.07 -7.63
C GLY A 99 13.82 9.66 -7.35
N MET A 100 14.83 8.82 -7.08
CA MET A 100 16.22 9.25 -6.93
C MET A 100 16.77 9.89 -8.21
N LEU A 101 16.54 9.27 -9.37
CA LEU A 101 17.00 9.80 -10.65
C LEU A 101 16.43 11.21 -10.90
N LEU A 102 15.13 11.39 -10.69
CA LEU A 102 14.48 12.69 -10.84
C LEU A 102 14.95 13.69 -9.76
N GLY A 103 15.15 13.25 -8.54
CA GLY A 103 15.69 14.08 -7.47
C GLY A 103 17.08 14.65 -7.80
N TRP A 104 17.98 13.86 -8.37
CA TRP A 104 19.29 14.33 -8.81
C TRP A 104 19.23 15.35 -9.96
N ILE A 105 18.22 15.24 -10.82
CA ILE A 105 18.08 16.15 -11.99
C ILE A 105 17.44 17.49 -11.59
N VAL A 106 16.49 17.49 -10.64
CA VAL A 106 15.57 18.62 -10.47
C VAL A 106 15.68 19.29 -9.09
N SER A 107 16.22 18.63 -8.06
CA SER A 107 16.06 19.09 -6.69
C SER A 107 17.28 19.87 -6.14
N PRO A 108 17.15 21.17 -5.83
CA PRO A 108 18.05 21.82 -4.90
C PRO A 108 17.89 21.25 -3.48
N PRO A 109 18.92 21.37 -2.61
CA PRO A 109 18.92 20.76 -1.27
C PRO A 109 17.70 21.10 -0.39
N ASP A 110 17.12 22.28 -0.55
CA ASP A 110 15.99 22.78 0.26
C ASP A 110 14.62 22.58 -0.38
N ALA A 111 14.56 21.88 -1.53
CA ALA A 111 13.35 21.78 -2.37
C ALA A 111 12.11 21.19 -1.66
N PHE A 112 12.32 20.42 -0.59
CA PHE A 112 11.23 19.65 0.05
C PHE A 112 10.90 20.10 1.48
N SER A 113 11.45 21.21 1.99
CA SER A 113 11.23 21.68 3.37
C SER A 113 9.80 22.13 3.64
N SER A 114 9.12 22.73 2.64
CA SER A 114 7.72 23.21 2.69
C SER A 114 6.77 22.45 1.78
N ASN A 115 7.20 21.30 1.23
CA ASN A 115 6.40 20.56 0.25
C ASN A 115 5.29 19.75 0.93
N SER A 116 4.02 20.00 0.56
CA SER A 116 2.85 19.38 1.16
C SER A 116 2.76 17.88 0.85
N GLN A 117 3.22 17.47 -0.33
CA GLN A 117 3.23 16.07 -0.76
C GLN A 117 4.25 15.25 0.03
N VAL A 118 5.37 15.87 0.43
CA VAL A 118 6.37 15.24 1.28
C VAL A 118 5.88 15.18 2.72
N SER A 119 5.47 16.31 3.31
CA SER A 119 5.06 16.40 4.73
C SER A 119 3.93 15.44 5.08
N SER A 120 2.98 15.23 4.17
CA SER A 120 1.87 14.28 4.38
C SER A 120 2.28 12.80 4.35
N ARG A 121 3.50 12.47 3.92
CA ARG A 121 3.97 11.07 3.75
C ARG A 121 5.16 10.67 4.63
N ILE A 122 5.72 11.62 5.38
CA ILE A 122 6.81 11.36 6.36
C ILE A 122 6.28 11.21 7.79
N THR A 123 4.99 11.39 8.01
CA THR A 123 4.33 11.22 9.31
C THR A 123 3.17 10.25 9.16
N PRO A 124 3.39 8.92 9.27
CA PRO A 124 2.33 7.93 9.18
C PRO A 124 1.25 8.19 10.23
N ARG A 125 -0.02 8.27 9.80
CA ARG A 125 -1.16 8.53 10.67
C ARG A 125 -2.09 7.33 10.70
N LEU A 126 -2.84 7.17 11.80
CA LEU A 126 -3.87 6.13 11.90
C LEU A 126 -4.90 6.18 10.77
N ILE A 127 -5.21 7.38 10.29
CA ILE A 127 -6.15 7.55 9.16
C ILE A 127 -5.63 6.92 7.86
N ASP A 128 -4.30 6.96 7.64
CA ASP A 128 -3.68 6.36 6.46
C ASP A 128 -3.79 4.83 6.51
N LEU A 129 -3.62 4.24 7.69
CA LEU A 129 -3.82 2.82 7.91
C LEU A 129 -5.30 2.41 7.75
N LEU A 130 -6.24 3.20 8.26
CA LEU A 130 -7.68 2.95 8.06
C LEU A 130 -8.05 3.01 6.57
N ALA A 131 -7.50 3.98 5.84
CA ALA A 131 -7.69 4.08 4.40
C ALA A 131 -7.12 2.87 3.66
N ALA A 132 -5.94 2.37 4.06
CA ALA A 132 -5.34 1.17 3.48
C ALA A 132 -6.16 -0.09 3.75
N LEU A 133 -6.68 -0.27 4.98
CA LEU A 133 -7.58 -1.37 5.34
C LEU A 133 -8.88 -1.34 4.51
N ALA A 134 -9.50 -0.17 4.38
CA ALA A 134 -10.70 0.02 3.57
C ALA A 134 -10.41 -0.27 2.09
N THR A 135 -9.30 0.24 1.55
CA THR A 135 -8.87 0.03 0.15
C THR A 135 -8.64 -1.45 -0.14
N GLY A 136 -7.93 -2.16 0.74
CA GLY A 136 -7.71 -3.59 0.61
C GLY A 136 -9.02 -4.39 0.62
N THR A 137 -9.95 -4.01 1.49
CA THR A 137 -11.28 -4.61 1.57
C THR A 137 -12.06 -4.39 0.27
N VAL A 138 -12.15 -3.15 -0.21
CA VAL A 138 -12.87 -2.81 -1.46
C VAL A 138 -12.24 -3.50 -2.66
N GLY A 139 -10.90 -3.48 -2.77
CA GLY A 139 -10.19 -4.12 -3.88
C GLY A 139 -10.40 -5.63 -3.93
N ALA A 140 -10.33 -6.31 -2.78
CA ALA A 140 -10.59 -7.73 -2.69
C ALA A 140 -12.07 -8.07 -2.96
N PHE A 141 -13.00 -7.26 -2.43
CA PHE A 141 -14.43 -7.41 -2.67
C PHE A 141 -14.79 -7.28 -4.16
N ALA A 142 -14.26 -6.26 -4.83
CA ALA A 142 -14.47 -6.03 -6.26
C ALA A 142 -13.94 -7.17 -7.13
N LEU A 143 -12.85 -7.83 -6.74
CA LEU A 143 -12.34 -9.01 -7.44
C LEU A 143 -13.23 -10.24 -7.29
N VAL A 144 -13.85 -10.41 -6.13
CA VAL A 144 -14.80 -11.53 -5.89
C VAL A 144 -16.10 -11.31 -6.65
N ARG A 145 -16.58 -10.06 -6.72
CA ARG A 145 -17.86 -9.68 -7.32
C ARG A 145 -17.66 -9.10 -8.71
N ALA A 146 -18.01 -9.89 -9.75
CA ALA A 146 -17.88 -9.48 -11.15
C ALA A 146 -18.77 -8.28 -11.54
N ASP A 147 -19.93 -8.18 -10.90
CA ASP A 147 -20.94 -7.14 -11.12
C ASP A 147 -20.48 -5.74 -10.69
N ILE A 148 -19.42 -5.66 -9.87
CA ILE A 148 -18.90 -4.40 -9.33
C ILE A 148 -17.51 -4.08 -9.91
N SER A 149 -16.87 -5.04 -10.61
CA SER A 149 -15.45 -4.97 -10.97
C SER A 149 -15.07 -3.82 -11.90
N ASP A 150 -16.01 -3.33 -12.72
CA ASP A 150 -15.66 -2.41 -13.82
C ASP A 150 -15.67 -0.92 -13.43
N THR A 151 -16.30 -0.52 -12.34
CA THR A 151 -16.52 0.89 -12.03
C THR A 151 -15.77 1.41 -10.79
N LEU A 152 -15.44 0.57 -9.82
CA LEU A 152 -14.89 1.00 -8.52
C LEU A 152 -13.38 0.74 -8.29
N PRO A 153 -12.73 -0.28 -8.89
CA PRO A 153 -11.37 -0.65 -8.50
C PRO A 153 -10.30 0.41 -8.80
N GLY A 154 -10.46 1.13 -9.91
CA GLY A 154 -9.45 2.10 -10.34
C GLY A 154 -9.23 3.25 -9.37
N VAL A 155 -10.30 3.77 -8.79
CA VAL A 155 -10.26 4.98 -7.92
C VAL A 155 -9.90 4.62 -6.48
N ALA A 156 -10.48 3.55 -5.93
CA ALA A 156 -10.24 3.15 -4.54
C ALA A 156 -8.86 2.51 -4.32
N ILE A 157 -8.34 1.85 -5.35
CA ILE A 157 -7.11 1.05 -5.30
C ILE A 157 -5.85 1.91 -5.40
N ALA A 158 -5.96 3.12 -5.96
CA ALA A 158 -4.82 3.96 -6.29
C ALA A 158 -4.21 4.72 -5.10
N ILE A 159 -4.90 4.80 -3.98
CA ILE A 159 -4.76 5.92 -3.04
C ILE A 159 -3.46 5.97 -2.24
N SER A 160 -2.61 4.94 -2.15
CA SER A 160 -1.55 5.02 -1.12
C SER A 160 -0.22 4.31 -1.42
N LEU A 161 0.08 3.87 -2.62
CA LEU A 161 1.23 2.99 -2.83
C LEU A 161 2.45 3.66 -3.49
N VAL A 162 2.29 4.31 -4.63
CA VAL A 162 3.44 4.86 -5.38
C VAL A 162 4.00 6.15 -4.79
N PRO A 163 3.19 7.11 -4.33
CA PRO A 163 3.73 8.39 -3.85
C PRO A 163 4.68 8.29 -2.65
N PRO A 164 4.43 7.45 -1.63
CA PRO A 164 5.40 7.26 -0.56
C PRO A 164 6.77 6.77 -1.07
N LEU A 165 6.78 5.86 -2.05
CA LEU A 165 8.03 5.38 -2.64
C LEU A 165 8.75 6.45 -3.47
N ALA A 166 8.01 7.27 -4.22
CA ALA A 166 8.56 8.40 -4.95
C ALA A 166 9.19 9.42 -3.99
N VAL A 167 8.48 9.75 -2.88
CA VAL A 167 9.00 10.62 -1.81
C VAL A 167 10.25 10.00 -1.17
N THR A 168 10.26 8.69 -0.90
CA THR A 168 11.45 7.98 -0.40
C THR A 168 12.66 8.23 -1.31
N GLY A 169 12.50 8.03 -2.62
CA GLY A 169 13.57 8.24 -3.59
C GLY A 169 14.06 9.68 -3.62
N LEU A 170 13.16 10.65 -3.66
CA LEU A 170 13.48 12.08 -3.66
C LEU A 170 14.22 12.50 -2.38
N LEU A 171 13.79 12.04 -1.22
CA LEU A 171 14.39 12.40 0.07
C LEU A 171 15.80 11.80 0.25
N ILE A 172 16.08 10.64 -0.31
CA ILE A 172 17.42 10.04 -0.31
C ILE A 172 18.40 10.98 -1.02
N THR A 173 18.01 11.65 -2.11
CA THR A 173 18.92 12.52 -2.89
C THR A 173 19.32 13.80 -2.18
N VAL A 174 18.50 14.26 -1.23
CA VAL A 174 18.77 15.44 -0.41
C VAL A 174 19.28 15.09 1.01
N GLY A 175 19.65 13.82 1.25
CA GLY A 175 20.24 13.37 2.51
C GLY A 175 19.28 13.23 3.69
N ARG A 176 17.95 13.35 3.46
CA ARG A 176 16.93 13.21 4.50
C ARG A 176 16.54 11.74 4.71
N TYR A 177 17.49 10.92 5.15
CA TYR A 177 17.34 9.46 5.25
C TYR A 177 16.29 9.03 6.28
N HIS A 178 16.13 9.76 7.39
CA HIS A 178 15.11 9.45 8.39
C HIS A 178 13.71 9.59 7.78
N ASP A 179 13.43 10.70 7.13
CA ASP A 179 12.14 10.96 6.50
C ASP A 179 11.88 10.00 5.31
N ALA A 180 12.93 9.63 4.59
CA ALA A 180 12.85 8.61 3.55
C ALA A 180 12.43 7.25 4.14
N ALA A 181 12.99 6.87 5.29
CA ALA A 181 12.62 5.62 5.99
C ALA A 181 11.16 5.66 6.48
N GLU A 182 10.69 6.78 7.03
CA GLU A 182 9.29 6.97 7.44
C GLU A 182 8.32 6.81 6.24
N SER A 183 8.67 7.41 5.10
CA SER A 183 7.86 7.29 3.89
C SER A 183 7.86 5.85 3.33
N ALA A 184 9.00 5.16 3.38
CA ALA A 184 9.08 3.74 3.02
C ALA A 184 8.27 2.84 3.98
N LEU A 185 8.28 3.16 5.27
CA LEU A 185 7.48 2.48 6.29
C LEU A 185 5.99 2.66 6.03
N LEU A 186 5.54 3.87 5.66
CA LEU A 186 4.16 4.13 5.27
C LEU A 186 3.72 3.23 4.10
N PHE A 187 4.56 3.06 3.09
CA PHE A 187 4.29 2.09 2.01
C PHE A 187 4.18 0.66 2.54
N GLY A 188 5.12 0.22 3.36
CA GLY A 188 5.14 -1.14 3.91
C GLY A 188 3.91 -1.47 4.76
N THR A 189 3.47 -0.53 5.61
CA THR A 189 2.27 -0.67 6.44
C THR A 189 0.99 -0.72 5.60
N ASN A 190 0.91 0.08 4.53
CA ASN A 190 -0.22 0.05 3.61
C ASN A 190 -0.29 -1.27 2.84
N VAL A 191 0.84 -1.79 2.36
CA VAL A 191 0.90 -3.12 1.70
C VAL A 191 0.44 -4.22 2.67
N ALA A 192 0.94 -4.21 3.90
CA ALA A 192 0.56 -5.19 4.92
C ALA A 192 -0.94 -5.13 5.23
N ALA A 193 -1.51 -3.92 5.38
CA ALA A 193 -2.94 -3.72 5.61
C ALA A 193 -3.80 -4.27 4.47
N ILE A 194 -3.42 -4.00 3.21
CA ILE A 194 -4.13 -4.49 2.03
C ILE A 194 -4.06 -6.02 1.92
N VAL A 195 -2.88 -6.61 2.17
CA VAL A 195 -2.73 -8.08 2.15
C VAL A 195 -3.55 -8.72 3.27
N ALA A 196 -3.56 -8.14 4.47
CA ALA A 196 -4.34 -8.64 5.60
C ALA A 196 -5.84 -8.63 5.29
N THR A 197 -6.38 -7.49 4.89
CA THR A 197 -7.82 -7.35 4.58
C THR A 197 -8.22 -8.15 3.35
N GLY A 198 -7.39 -8.16 2.30
CA GLY A 198 -7.61 -9.00 1.13
C GLY A 198 -7.67 -10.48 1.48
N THR A 199 -6.75 -10.96 2.34
CA THR A 199 -6.76 -12.34 2.84
C THR A 199 -8.05 -12.66 3.60
N VAL A 200 -8.48 -11.76 4.51
CA VAL A 200 -9.73 -11.93 5.28
C VAL A 200 -10.94 -12.00 4.34
N VAL A 201 -11.05 -11.06 3.40
CA VAL A 201 -12.17 -11.05 2.44
C VAL A 201 -12.19 -12.35 1.63
N PHE A 202 -11.07 -12.79 1.07
CA PHE A 202 -11.02 -14.02 0.28
C PHE A 202 -11.36 -15.27 1.10
N LEU A 203 -10.99 -15.31 2.39
CA LEU A 203 -11.37 -16.40 3.29
C LEU A 203 -12.86 -16.38 3.60
N VAL A 204 -13.43 -15.21 3.91
CA VAL A 204 -14.86 -15.03 4.23
C VAL A 204 -15.76 -15.43 3.05
N TYR A 205 -15.32 -15.12 1.82
CA TYR A 205 -16.03 -15.51 0.59
C TYR A 205 -15.77 -16.95 0.14
N GLY A 206 -14.99 -17.73 0.89
CA GLY A 206 -14.78 -19.14 0.60
C GLY A 206 -13.96 -19.44 -0.67
N ILE A 207 -13.12 -18.50 -1.11
CA ILE A 207 -12.28 -18.62 -2.34
C ILE A 207 -11.49 -19.93 -2.34
N ARG A 208 -11.03 -20.40 -1.18
CA ARG A 208 -10.29 -21.65 -1.05
C ARG A 208 -11.13 -22.87 -1.42
N GLY A 209 -12.39 -22.93 -0.98
CA GLY A 209 -13.32 -24.01 -1.34
C GLY A 209 -13.62 -24.04 -2.83
N ALA A 210 -13.98 -22.89 -3.39
CA ALA A 210 -14.24 -22.74 -4.82
C ALA A 210 -13.00 -23.09 -5.68
N ALA A 211 -11.77 -22.78 -5.21
CA ALA A 211 -10.53 -23.18 -5.88
C ALA A 211 -10.32 -24.70 -5.88
N GLN A 212 -10.69 -25.40 -4.80
CA GLN A 212 -10.63 -26.86 -4.74
C GLN A 212 -11.63 -27.50 -5.69
N GLU A 213 -12.84 -26.97 -5.77
CA GLU A 213 -13.88 -27.43 -6.70
C GLU A 213 -13.49 -27.20 -8.17
N SER A 214 -12.76 -26.11 -8.47
CA SER A 214 -12.26 -25.83 -9.82
C SER A 214 -11.06 -26.67 -10.24
N GLY A 215 -10.53 -27.55 -9.39
CA GLY A 215 -9.34 -28.36 -9.67
C GLY A 215 -8.02 -27.60 -9.61
N LEU A 216 -8.02 -26.36 -9.13
CA LEU A 216 -6.79 -25.61 -8.91
C LEU A 216 -5.96 -26.23 -7.76
N ARG A 217 -4.64 -26.16 -7.90
CA ARG A 217 -3.73 -26.63 -6.86
C ARG A 217 -3.84 -25.77 -5.62
N VAL A 218 -4.53 -26.29 -4.60
CA VAL A 218 -4.60 -25.65 -3.28
C VAL A 218 -3.64 -26.36 -2.33
N GLY A 219 -2.63 -25.64 -1.85
CA GLY A 219 -1.65 -26.15 -0.91
C GLY A 219 -2.25 -26.44 0.47
N ARG A 220 -1.55 -27.23 1.30
CA ARG A 220 -1.93 -27.45 2.71
C ARG A 220 -1.39 -26.29 3.55
N PHE A 221 -2.19 -25.79 4.49
CA PHE A 221 -1.68 -24.84 5.48
C PHE A 221 -0.57 -25.54 6.31
N ARG A 222 0.65 -25.11 6.10
CA ARG A 222 1.83 -25.53 6.87
C ARG A 222 2.31 -24.36 7.73
N GLY A 223 3.23 -24.62 8.64
CA GLY A 223 3.77 -23.60 9.55
C GLY A 223 4.23 -22.31 8.87
N TRP A 224 4.76 -22.36 7.63
CA TRP A 224 5.17 -21.18 6.89
C TRP A 224 3.99 -20.26 6.50
N THR A 225 2.82 -20.83 6.15
CA THR A 225 1.61 -20.03 5.83
C THR A 225 1.11 -19.31 7.07
N LEU A 226 1.10 -20.02 8.22
CA LEU A 226 0.77 -19.41 9.51
C LEU A 226 1.79 -18.34 9.90
N ALA A 227 3.09 -18.59 9.67
CA ALA A 227 4.15 -17.61 9.92
C ALA A 227 4.00 -16.37 9.02
N ALA A 228 3.67 -16.55 7.73
CA ALA A 228 3.43 -15.44 6.81
C ALA A 228 2.21 -14.61 7.22
N VAL A 229 1.10 -15.25 7.58
CA VAL A 229 -0.10 -14.57 8.10
C VAL A 229 0.22 -13.84 9.40
N ALA A 230 0.92 -14.49 10.34
CA ALA A 230 1.33 -13.87 11.59
C ALA A 230 2.25 -12.64 11.34
N CYS A 231 3.19 -12.75 10.41
CA CYS A 231 4.05 -11.62 10.01
C CYS A 231 3.24 -10.43 9.48
N VAL A 232 2.27 -10.68 8.60
CA VAL A 232 1.36 -9.64 8.08
C VAL A 232 0.55 -9.02 9.22
N VAL A 233 0.01 -9.83 10.12
CA VAL A 233 -0.75 -9.33 11.29
C VAL A 233 0.13 -8.47 12.20
N VAL A 234 1.36 -8.88 12.48
CA VAL A 234 2.32 -8.11 13.29
C VAL A 234 2.68 -6.79 12.60
N LEU A 235 2.94 -6.82 11.28
CA LEU A 235 3.25 -5.61 10.50
C LEU A 235 2.10 -4.58 10.51
N VAL A 236 0.86 -5.03 10.65
CA VAL A 236 -0.31 -4.14 10.80
C VAL A 236 -0.52 -3.73 12.26
N ALA A 237 -0.38 -4.67 13.20
CA ALA A 237 -0.64 -4.44 14.62
C ALA A 237 0.37 -3.47 15.26
N VAL A 238 1.65 -3.55 14.88
CA VAL A 238 2.70 -2.68 15.45
C VAL A 238 2.44 -1.20 15.15
N PRO A 239 2.23 -0.75 13.91
CA PRO A 239 1.89 0.65 13.65
C PRO A 239 0.55 1.08 14.25
N LEU A 240 -0.43 0.17 14.29
CA LEU A 240 -1.74 0.46 14.88
C LEU A 240 -1.63 0.74 16.38
N THR A 241 -0.86 -0.09 17.10
CA THR A 241 -0.65 0.08 18.54
C THR A 241 0.21 1.30 18.86
N SER A 242 1.33 1.50 18.15
CA SER A 242 2.19 2.66 18.35
C SER A 242 1.47 3.97 18.05
N GLY A 243 0.75 4.06 16.94
CA GLY A 243 -0.05 5.23 16.59
C GLY A 243 -1.16 5.52 17.59
N THR A 244 -1.84 4.48 18.11
CA THR A 244 -2.87 4.64 19.15
C THR A 244 -2.27 5.15 20.45
N VAL A 245 -1.12 4.63 20.87
CA VAL A 245 -0.41 5.07 22.07
C VAL A 245 0.04 6.53 21.95
N THR A 246 0.59 6.91 20.79
CA THR A 246 1.02 8.30 20.54
C THR A 246 -0.16 9.26 20.61
N VAL A 247 -1.27 8.97 19.93
CA VAL A 247 -2.49 9.80 19.97
C VAL A 247 -3.07 9.90 21.39
N ALA A 248 -3.08 8.80 22.14
CA ALA A 248 -3.54 8.81 23.53
C ALA A 248 -2.64 9.68 24.42
N ARG A 249 -1.32 9.57 24.23
CA ARG A 249 -0.33 10.38 24.97
C ARG A 249 -0.44 11.86 24.63
N ASP A 250 -0.57 12.21 23.35
CA ASP A 250 -0.73 13.61 22.91
C ASP A 250 -2.02 14.23 23.45
N ARG A 251 -3.12 13.46 23.49
CA ARG A 251 -4.37 13.91 24.12
C ARG A 251 -4.23 14.10 25.62
N ALA A 252 -3.53 13.21 26.32
CA ALA A 252 -3.26 13.35 27.74
C ALA A 252 -2.42 14.60 28.03
N LEU A 253 -1.32 14.81 27.28
CA LEU A 253 -0.48 15.99 27.38
C LEU A 253 -1.25 17.29 27.10
N ALA A 254 -2.09 17.29 26.07
CA ALA A 254 -2.94 18.43 25.74
C ALA A 254 -3.97 18.73 26.85
N ALA A 255 -4.55 17.69 27.47
CA ALA A 255 -5.47 17.84 28.59
C ALA A 255 -4.76 18.42 29.83
N ASP A 256 -3.53 17.98 30.12
CA ASP A 256 -2.72 18.49 31.24
C ASP A 256 -2.21 19.93 31.02
N ALA A 257 -1.89 20.26 29.73
CA ALA A 257 -1.43 21.60 29.37
C ALA A 257 -2.56 22.65 29.34
N ARG A 258 -3.80 22.23 29.06
CA ARG A 258 -4.95 23.12 28.92
C ARG A 258 -5.20 24.04 30.15
N PRO A 259 -5.25 23.54 31.40
CA PRO A 259 -5.49 24.38 32.57
C PRO A 259 -4.31 25.33 32.87
N VAL A 260 -3.11 25.01 32.42
CA VAL A 260 -1.94 25.87 32.51
C VAL A 260 -2.04 27.02 31.51
N ALA A 261 -2.40 26.72 30.27
CA ALA A 261 -2.60 27.69 29.19
C ALA A 261 -3.76 28.66 29.53
N GLU A 262 -4.88 28.13 30.04
CA GLU A 262 -6.02 28.95 30.49
C GLU A 262 -5.66 29.90 31.64
N ARG A 263 -4.87 29.44 32.62
CA ARG A 263 -4.37 30.29 33.69
C ARG A 263 -3.43 31.38 33.17
N TRP A 264 -2.55 31.02 32.24
CA TRP A 264 -1.61 31.98 31.64
C TRP A 264 -2.36 33.03 30.79
N ALA A 265 -3.35 32.64 30.02
CA ALA A 265 -4.21 33.55 29.26
C ALA A 265 -5.04 34.49 30.16
N ALA A 266 -5.48 34.01 31.35
CA ALA A 266 -6.23 34.81 32.30
C ALA A 266 -5.36 35.83 33.08
N THR A 267 -4.04 35.61 33.15
CA THR A 267 -3.09 36.50 33.85
C THR A 267 -2.38 37.48 32.92
N GLY A 268 -2.46 37.30 31.61
CA GLY A 268 -1.87 38.17 30.60
C GLY A 268 -2.80 39.35 30.29
N ASN A 269 -2.42 40.55 30.70
CA ASN A 269 -2.98 41.80 30.17
C ASN A 269 -2.48 41.96 28.74
N TRP A 270 -3.36 41.66 27.74
CA TRP A 270 -3.19 42.02 26.34
C TRP A 270 -4.07 43.20 26.01
#